data_663fa30797111299019eb49522f3a89f
#
_entry.id   663fa30797111299019eb49522f3a89f
#
_cell.length_a   1.000
_cell.length_b   1.000
_cell.length_c   1.000
_cell.angle_alpha   90.00
_cell.angle_beta   90.00
_cell.angle_gamma   90.00
#
_symmetry.space_group_name_H-M   'P 1'
#
loop_
_entity.id
_entity.type
_entity.pdbx_description
1 polymer ?
#
loop_
_entity_poly.entity_id
_entity_poly.type
_entity_poly.pdbx_seq_one_letter_code
_entity_poly.pdbx_strand_id
1 'polypeptide(L)'
;TVKGSESDAKKGDFYLTLNSTDQGLDEEGYIMTIGDSVKIEAEKTTGAYWGVISALQILKQNKTTIPKGITRDYPKYEVRGFMLDVGRKAFDFNTVKEFAKNMAWYKMNNFHLHLSDNLIFLEDYATIDEAVENAYAGFRLESEIPNLTSEDTYYTKDEFRSFIKDSRNMGVNIIPEFDMPAHALA
;
A
#
# COMPACT_ATOMS: atom_id res chain seq x y z
N THR A 1 -2.85 10.08 21.55
CA THR A 1 -3.10 11.24 20.67
C THR A 1 -4.18 12.09 21.31
N VAL A 2 -3.93 13.40 21.46
CA VAL A 2 -4.87 14.38 21.98
C VAL A 2 -5.07 15.51 20.98
N LYS A 3 -6.25 16.15 20.97
CA LYS A 3 -6.46 17.38 20.22
C LYS A 3 -5.87 18.55 21.00
N GLY A 4 -5.15 19.44 20.32
CA GLY A 4 -4.53 20.61 20.90
C GLY A 4 -4.04 21.58 19.83
N SER A 5 -3.49 22.71 20.27
CA SER A 5 -2.82 23.69 19.43
C SER A 5 -1.29 23.44 19.43
N GLU A 6 -0.58 24.12 18.53
CA GLU A 6 0.88 24.08 18.51
C GLU A 6 1.50 24.52 19.85
N SER A 7 0.87 25.51 20.52
CA SER A 7 1.33 26.02 21.81
C SER A 7 1.21 25.02 22.97
N ASP A 8 0.41 23.95 22.80
CA ASP A 8 0.25 22.90 23.80
C ASP A 8 1.36 21.85 23.71
N ALA A 9 2.08 21.79 22.58
CA ALA A 9 3.14 20.82 22.33
C ALA A 9 4.35 21.10 23.23
N LYS A 10 4.77 20.08 23.97
CA LYS A 10 5.94 20.11 24.87
C LYS A 10 7.17 19.56 24.16
N LYS A 11 8.31 19.72 24.82
CA LYS A 11 9.56 19.12 24.33
C LYS A 11 9.42 17.62 24.14
N GLY A 12 9.73 17.18 22.93
CA GLY A 12 9.62 15.78 22.49
C GLY A 12 8.28 15.37 21.92
N ASP A 13 7.27 16.25 21.95
CA ASP A 13 5.96 15.97 21.35
C ASP A 13 5.99 16.12 19.83
N PHE A 14 5.04 15.44 19.17
CA PHE A 14 4.73 15.59 17.76
C PHE A 14 3.41 16.35 17.61
N TYR A 15 3.46 17.47 16.89
CA TYR A 15 2.29 18.25 16.51
C TYR A 15 2.01 18.10 15.01
N LEU A 16 0.83 17.60 14.66
CA LEU A 16 0.40 17.41 13.28
C LEU A 16 -0.75 18.35 12.95
N THR A 17 -0.66 19.04 11.82
CA THR A 17 -1.70 19.94 11.34
C THR A 17 -1.90 19.82 9.83
N LEU A 18 -3.16 20.00 9.39
CA LEU A 18 -3.51 20.10 7.96
C LEU A 18 -3.65 21.56 7.52
N ASN A 19 -3.25 22.53 8.35
CA ASN A 19 -3.31 23.96 8.06
C ASN A 19 -1.96 24.48 7.56
N SER A 20 -1.39 23.85 6.52
CA SER A 20 -0.19 24.40 5.90
C SER A 20 -0.51 25.66 5.13
N THR A 21 0.40 26.65 5.17
CA THR A 21 0.35 27.85 4.34
C THR A 21 1.07 27.66 3.01
N ASP A 22 1.80 26.59 2.82
CA ASP A 22 2.47 26.22 1.57
C ASP A 22 1.49 25.47 0.66
N GLN A 23 1.01 26.14 -0.37
CA GLN A 23 0.02 25.61 -1.34
C GLN A 23 0.63 24.66 -2.39
N GLY A 24 1.92 24.38 -2.34
CA GLY A 24 2.60 23.47 -3.26
C GLY A 24 2.92 22.12 -2.63
N LEU A 25 2.22 21.72 -1.59
CA LEU A 25 2.38 20.41 -0.95
C LEU A 25 1.47 19.35 -1.55
N ASP A 26 0.35 19.75 -2.13
CA ASP A 26 -0.65 18.89 -2.75
C ASP A 26 -1.10 17.74 -1.82
N GLU A 27 -1.41 16.58 -2.40
CA GLU A 27 -1.93 15.42 -1.66
C GLU A 27 -0.91 14.78 -0.72
N GLU A 28 0.37 14.79 -1.07
CA GLU A 28 1.39 13.95 -0.43
C GLU A 28 2.54 14.74 0.19
N GLY A 29 2.64 16.03 -0.05
CA GLY A 29 3.72 16.86 0.48
C GLY A 29 3.50 17.25 1.94
N TYR A 30 4.60 17.56 2.61
CA TYR A 30 4.61 18.05 3.99
C TYR A 30 5.83 18.93 4.26
N ILE A 31 5.71 19.74 5.31
CA ILE A 31 6.83 20.44 5.95
C ILE A 31 7.00 19.83 7.34
N MET A 32 8.24 19.49 7.69
CA MET A 32 8.58 19.03 9.03
C MET A 32 9.58 19.99 9.65
N THR A 33 9.17 20.64 10.74
CA THR A 33 10.01 21.52 11.55
C THR A 33 10.39 20.80 12.84
N ILE A 34 11.69 20.61 13.05
CA ILE A 34 12.24 19.92 14.22
C ILE A 34 12.92 20.96 15.12
N GLY A 35 12.27 21.23 16.23
CA GLY A 35 12.74 22.12 17.29
C GLY A 35 12.89 21.37 18.63
N ASP A 36 12.27 21.90 19.66
CA ASP A 36 12.07 21.18 20.92
C ASP A 36 10.90 20.19 20.82
N SER A 37 9.92 20.47 19.98
CA SER A 37 8.90 19.55 19.46
C SER A 37 9.10 19.34 17.97
N VAL A 38 8.41 18.35 17.40
CA VAL A 38 8.36 18.09 15.95
C VAL A 38 7.01 18.53 15.43
N LYS A 39 6.98 19.51 14.53
CA LYS A 39 5.79 19.96 13.83
C LYS A 39 5.77 19.37 12.42
N ILE A 40 4.65 18.76 12.04
CA ILE A 40 4.39 18.26 10.68
C ILE A 40 3.17 19.00 10.14
N GLU A 41 3.37 19.74 9.06
CA GLU A 41 2.34 20.52 8.35
C GLU A 41 2.12 19.93 6.98
N ALA A 42 0.87 19.70 6.61
CA ALA A 42 0.48 19.17 5.31
C ALA A 42 -0.85 19.79 4.88
N GLU A 43 -1.21 19.65 3.61
CA GLU A 43 -2.54 19.97 3.13
C GLU A 43 -3.53 18.83 3.31
N LYS A 44 -3.04 17.59 3.22
CA LYS A 44 -3.83 16.37 3.29
C LYS A 44 -3.27 15.37 4.30
N THR A 45 -4.12 14.44 4.70
CA THR A 45 -3.76 13.39 5.66
C THR A 45 -2.61 12.50 5.17
N THR A 46 -2.54 12.24 3.87
CA THR A 46 -1.46 11.44 3.28
C THR A 46 -0.10 12.13 3.46
N GLY A 47 -0.01 13.43 3.17
CA GLY A 47 1.21 14.21 3.41
C GLY A 47 1.63 14.20 4.89
N ALA A 48 0.67 14.40 5.80
CA ALA A 48 0.95 14.30 7.24
C ALA A 48 1.46 12.90 7.64
N TYR A 49 0.86 11.84 7.08
CA TYR A 49 1.31 10.46 7.30
C TYR A 49 2.74 10.24 6.80
N TRP A 50 3.08 10.71 5.60
CA TRP A 50 4.46 10.65 5.06
C TRP A 50 5.46 11.41 5.94
N GLY A 51 5.06 12.54 6.50
CA GLY A 51 5.88 13.27 7.47
C GLY A 51 6.17 12.43 8.73
N VAL A 52 5.17 11.73 9.25
CA VAL A 52 5.36 10.80 10.38
C VAL A 52 6.29 9.65 10.00
N ILE A 53 6.11 9.04 8.83
CA ILE A 53 7.01 7.97 8.34
C ILE A 53 8.45 8.46 8.28
N SER A 54 8.70 9.66 7.76
CA SER A 54 10.07 10.23 7.72
C SER A 54 10.64 10.44 9.11
N ALA A 55 9.86 10.98 10.04
CA ALA A 55 10.30 11.13 11.41
C ALA A 55 10.64 9.80 12.08
N LEU A 56 9.82 8.75 11.83
CA LEU A 56 10.10 7.39 12.32
C LEU A 56 11.37 6.80 11.71
N GLN A 57 11.63 7.05 10.42
CA GLN A 57 12.85 6.60 9.75
C GLN A 57 14.09 7.27 10.34
N ILE A 58 14.03 8.59 10.64
CA ILE A 58 15.11 9.32 11.29
C ILE A 58 15.36 8.77 12.71
N LEU A 59 14.29 8.57 13.48
CA LEU A 59 14.39 7.99 14.84
C LEU A 59 14.96 6.57 14.80
N LYS A 60 14.58 5.75 13.82
CA LYS A 60 15.13 4.39 13.66
C LYS A 60 16.65 4.40 13.42
N GLN A 61 17.17 5.40 12.72
CA GLN A 61 18.62 5.55 12.48
C GLN A 61 19.36 6.08 13.70
N ASN A 62 18.80 7.08 14.37
CA ASN A 62 19.46 7.83 15.47
C ASN A 62 18.98 7.41 16.87
N LYS A 63 18.11 6.41 16.96
CA LYS A 63 17.52 5.82 18.18
C LYS A 63 16.71 6.79 19.05
N THR A 64 17.28 7.87 19.57
CA THR A 64 16.62 8.74 20.55
C THR A 64 16.68 10.23 20.21
N THR A 65 17.35 10.60 19.15
CA THR A 65 17.53 12.01 18.79
C THR A 65 17.18 12.28 17.35
N ILE A 66 16.52 13.41 17.10
CA ILE A 66 16.26 13.92 15.76
C ILE A 66 17.03 15.24 15.62
N PRO A 67 17.85 15.45 14.57
CA PRO A 67 18.56 16.72 14.38
C PRO A 67 17.56 17.86 14.15
N LYS A 68 17.80 19.00 14.78
CA LYS A 68 16.98 20.21 14.57
C LYS A 68 17.13 20.73 13.17
N GLY A 69 16.02 21.20 12.59
CA GLY A 69 16.00 21.76 11.24
C GLY A 69 14.60 21.81 10.65
N ILE A 70 14.53 22.23 9.40
CA ILE A 70 13.30 22.28 8.63
C ILE A 70 13.53 21.50 7.33
N THR A 71 12.57 20.67 6.96
CA THR A 71 12.54 20.00 5.66
C THR A 71 11.17 20.19 5.02
N ARG A 72 11.18 20.39 3.70
CA ARG A 72 10.03 20.36 2.82
C ARG A 72 10.20 19.17 1.90
N ASP A 73 9.23 18.27 1.89
CA ASP A 73 9.28 17.02 1.11
C ASP A 73 7.97 16.83 0.35
N TYR A 74 8.08 16.40 -0.88
CA TYR A 74 6.96 16.10 -1.79
C TYR A 74 7.42 15.12 -2.86
N PRO A 75 6.52 14.29 -3.42
CA PRO A 75 6.90 13.31 -4.42
C PRO A 75 7.34 13.98 -5.73
N LYS A 76 8.45 13.53 -6.30
CA LYS A 76 8.89 13.93 -7.63
C LYS A 76 8.08 13.23 -8.73
N TYR A 77 7.60 12.00 -8.43
CA TYR A 77 6.81 11.19 -9.34
C TYR A 77 5.44 10.92 -8.69
N GLU A 78 4.39 11.16 -9.44
CA GLU A 78 3.00 10.98 -9.02
C GLU A 78 2.70 9.50 -8.74
N VAL A 79 3.18 8.59 -9.59
CA VAL A 79 2.99 7.15 -9.44
C VAL A 79 4.27 6.48 -8.95
N ARG A 80 4.17 5.81 -7.80
CA ARG A 80 5.23 5.00 -7.19
C ARG A 80 4.62 3.65 -6.82
N GLY A 81 4.49 2.80 -7.84
CA GLY A 81 3.73 1.55 -7.75
C GLY A 81 4.60 0.30 -7.66
N PHE A 82 3.97 -0.76 -7.20
CA PHE A 82 4.47 -2.13 -7.24
C PHE A 82 3.33 -3.06 -7.65
N MET A 83 3.61 -4.03 -8.50
CA MET A 83 2.66 -5.06 -8.90
C MET A 83 3.08 -6.41 -8.34
N LEU A 84 2.11 -7.17 -7.83
CA LEU A 84 2.29 -8.54 -7.35
C LEU A 84 1.29 -9.45 -8.05
N ASP A 85 1.80 -10.49 -8.70
CA ASP A 85 0.99 -11.57 -9.24
C ASP A 85 0.66 -12.57 -8.12
N VAL A 86 -0.57 -12.55 -7.67
CA VAL A 86 -1.12 -13.50 -6.72
C VAL A 86 -2.03 -14.54 -7.41
N GLY A 87 -2.34 -14.33 -8.70
CA GLY A 87 -3.12 -15.25 -9.52
C GLY A 87 -2.38 -16.55 -9.76
N ARG A 88 -1.18 -16.48 -10.35
CA ARG A 88 -0.37 -17.66 -10.67
C ARG A 88 0.21 -18.35 -9.46
N LYS A 89 0.47 -17.59 -8.39
CA LYS A 89 0.97 -18.14 -7.13
C LYS A 89 0.16 -17.61 -5.96
N ALA A 90 -0.42 -18.50 -5.19
CA ALA A 90 -1.13 -18.15 -3.97
C ALA A 90 -0.19 -17.52 -2.93
N PHE A 91 -0.61 -16.39 -2.37
CA PHE A 91 0.03 -15.75 -1.23
C PHE A 91 -0.97 -15.70 -0.08
N ASP A 92 -0.52 -16.02 1.11
CA ASP A 92 -1.29 -15.74 2.32
C ASP A 92 -1.63 -14.25 2.40
N PHE A 93 -2.86 -13.93 2.78
CA PHE A 93 -3.35 -12.55 2.74
C PHE A 93 -2.61 -11.63 3.73
N ASN A 94 -2.06 -12.17 4.82
CA ASN A 94 -1.22 -11.38 5.71
C ASN A 94 0.09 -10.97 5.03
N THR A 95 0.66 -11.84 4.19
CA THR A 95 1.81 -11.48 3.35
C THR A 95 1.48 -10.32 2.43
N VAL A 96 0.33 -10.33 1.76
CA VAL A 96 -0.13 -9.21 0.90
C VAL A 96 -0.28 -7.92 1.71
N LYS A 97 -0.85 -8.00 2.91
CA LYS A 97 -0.97 -6.85 3.83
C LYS A 97 0.40 -6.29 4.25
N GLU A 98 1.38 -7.16 4.49
CA GLU A 98 2.76 -6.73 4.81
C GLU A 98 3.45 -6.04 3.63
N PHE A 99 3.19 -6.44 2.38
CA PHE A 99 3.64 -5.68 1.20
C PHE A 99 3.11 -4.26 1.23
N ALA A 100 1.81 -4.05 1.47
CA ALA A 100 1.22 -2.71 1.55
C ALA A 100 1.86 -1.86 2.67
N LYS A 101 2.12 -2.43 3.84
CA LYS A 101 2.82 -1.74 4.93
C LYS A 101 4.26 -1.36 4.56
N ASN A 102 4.99 -2.26 3.90
CA ASN A 102 6.33 -1.98 3.41
C ASN A 102 6.32 -0.88 2.33
N MET A 103 5.34 -0.91 1.43
CA MET A 103 5.15 0.15 0.44
C MET A 103 4.90 1.50 1.12
N ALA A 104 4.03 1.56 2.13
CA ALA A 104 3.80 2.75 2.92
C ALA A 104 5.08 3.26 3.60
N TRP A 105 5.92 2.35 4.14
CA TRP A 105 7.20 2.71 4.73
C TRP A 105 8.15 3.40 3.74
N TYR A 106 8.10 3.00 2.45
CA TYR A 106 8.88 3.60 1.37
C TYR A 106 8.12 4.70 0.60
N LYS A 107 6.97 5.15 1.10
CA LYS A 107 6.10 6.17 0.48
C LYS A 107 5.69 5.80 -0.96
N MET A 108 5.53 4.51 -1.25
CA MET A 108 4.90 4.04 -2.48
C MET A 108 3.39 4.13 -2.34
N ASN A 109 2.69 4.48 -3.44
CA ASN A 109 1.27 4.86 -3.37
C ASN A 109 0.31 4.03 -4.21
N ASN A 110 0.78 3.09 -5.02
CA ASN A 110 -0.07 2.23 -5.84
C ASN A 110 0.37 0.78 -5.74
N PHE A 111 -0.45 -0.06 -5.13
CA PHE A 111 -0.26 -1.49 -5.06
C PHE A 111 -1.21 -2.19 -6.03
N HIS A 112 -0.66 -2.71 -7.10
CA HIS A 112 -1.36 -3.41 -8.15
C HIS A 112 -1.35 -4.91 -7.85
N LEU A 113 -2.52 -5.53 -7.74
CA LEU A 113 -2.70 -6.94 -7.48
C LEU A 113 -3.29 -7.61 -8.71
N HIS A 114 -2.54 -8.47 -9.35
CA HIS A 114 -2.99 -9.33 -10.42
C HIS A 114 -3.64 -10.56 -9.80
N LEU A 115 -4.99 -10.54 -9.74
CA LEU A 115 -5.79 -11.43 -8.91
C LEU A 115 -6.26 -12.70 -9.62
N SER A 116 -6.15 -12.73 -10.94
CA SER A 116 -6.54 -13.91 -11.74
C SER A 116 -5.51 -14.18 -12.82
N ASP A 117 -5.16 -15.44 -12.98
CA ASP A 117 -4.33 -15.91 -14.09
C ASP A 117 -4.31 -17.44 -14.15
N ASN A 118 -3.63 -17.98 -15.14
CA ASN A 118 -3.45 -19.41 -15.32
C ASN A 118 -1.98 -19.76 -15.59
N LEU A 119 -1.62 -21.01 -15.25
CA LEU A 119 -0.35 -21.62 -15.60
C LEU A 119 -0.61 -22.86 -16.44
N ILE A 120 -0.02 -22.90 -17.64
CA ILE A 120 -0.12 -24.01 -18.59
C ILE A 120 1.28 -24.55 -18.81
N PHE A 121 1.52 -25.82 -18.43
CA PHE A 121 2.79 -26.51 -18.60
C PHE A 121 2.71 -27.41 -19.84
N LEU A 122 2.98 -26.85 -21.03
CA LEU A 122 2.86 -27.55 -22.30
C LEU A 122 3.81 -28.77 -22.40
N GLU A 123 4.95 -28.67 -21.77
CA GLU A 123 5.99 -29.72 -21.75
C GLU A 123 5.59 -31.00 -20.99
N ASP A 124 4.61 -30.89 -20.10
CA ASP A 124 4.17 -32.01 -19.25
C ASP A 124 3.07 -32.86 -19.90
N TYR A 125 2.54 -32.45 -21.08
CA TYR A 125 1.39 -33.06 -21.73
C TYR A 125 1.66 -33.41 -23.19
N ALA A 126 0.94 -34.42 -23.73
CA ALA A 126 1.13 -34.89 -25.07
C ALA A 126 0.49 -33.95 -26.14
N THR A 127 -0.54 -33.19 -25.74
CA THR A 127 -1.25 -32.24 -26.61
C THR A 127 -1.54 -30.92 -25.89
N ILE A 128 -1.74 -29.87 -26.68
CA ILE A 128 -2.12 -28.55 -26.12
C ILE A 128 -3.48 -28.64 -25.43
N ASP A 129 -4.43 -29.35 -25.98
CA ASP A 129 -5.77 -29.50 -25.40
C ASP A 129 -5.70 -30.16 -24.02
N GLU A 130 -4.91 -31.22 -23.87
CA GLU A 130 -4.66 -31.89 -22.58
C GLU A 130 -3.98 -30.95 -21.57
N ALA A 131 -3.01 -30.16 -22.00
CA ALA A 131 -2.34 -29.17 -21.14
C ALA A 131 -3.30 -28.07 -20.68
N VAL A 132 -4.20 -27.62 -21.53
CA VAL A 132 -5.23 -26.61 -21.20
C VAL A 132 -6.25 -27.16 -20.21
N GLU A 133 -6.74 -28.41 -20.41
CA GLU A 133 -7.68 -29.07 -19.49
C GLU A 133 -7.12 -29.26 -18.08
N ASN A 134 -5.80 -29.40 -17.97
CA ASN A 134 -5.10 -29.58 -16.69
C ASN A 134 -4.38 -28.30 -16.21
N ALA A 135 -4.62 -27.16 -16.86
CA ALA A 135 -4.00 -25.91 -16.48
C ALA A 135 -4.43 -25.46 -15.08
N TYR A 136 -3.48 -24.98 -14.33
CA TYR A 136 -3.83 -24.27 -13.08
C TYR A 136 -4.51 -22.95 -13.44
N ALA A 137 -5.66 -22.68 -12.82
CA ALA A 137 -6.40 -21.43 -12.95
C ALA A 137 -6.62 -20.81 -11.56
N GLY A 138 -6.11 -19.60 -11.38
CA GLY A 138 -6.22 -18.88 -10.13
C GLY A 138 -7.17 -17.69 -10.23
N PHE A 139 -8.13 -17.60 -9.31
CA PHE A 139 -9.00 -16.44 -9.11
C PHE A 139 -9.08 -16.14 -7.62
N ARG A 140 -8.39 -15.10 -7.16
CA ARG A 140 -8.09 -14.88 -5.73
C ARG A 140 -9.12 -14.09 -4.95
N LEU A 141 -10.18 -13.61 -5.56
CA LEU A 141 -11.25 -12.92 -4.83
C LEU A 141 -12.48 -13.82 -4.75
N GLU A 142 -13.08 -13.88 -3.56
CA GLU A 142 -14.34 -14.59 -3.34
C GLU A 142 -15.40 -14.19 -4.37
N SER A 143 -16.03 -15.18 -5.02
CA SER A 143 -17.07 -15.00 -6.01
C SER A 143 -18.30 -15.89 -5.70
N GLU A 144 -19.48 -15.42 -6.10
CA GLU A 144 -20.73 -16.21 -6.05
C GLU A 144 -20.93 -17.05 -7.33
N ILE A 145 -20.06 -16.85 -8.34
CA ILE A 145 -20.09 -17.65 -9.56
C ILE A 145 -19.53 -19.04 -9.22
N PRO A 146 -20.29 -20.11 -9.49
CA PRO A 146 -19.83 -21.47 -9.18
C PRO A 146 -18.49 -21.79 -9.86
N ASN A 147 -17.58 -22.39 -9.09
CA ASN A 147 -16.26 -22.86 -9.54
C ASN A 147 -15.28 -21.77 -10.01
N LEU A 148 -15.61 -20.48 -9.85
CA LEU A 148 -14.69 -19.39 -10.23
C LEU A 148 -13.59 -19.16 -9.20
N THR A 149 -13.96 -19.16 -7.89
CA THR A 149 -13.00 -18.89 -6.81
C THR A 149 -12.03 -20.06 -6.67
N SER A 150 -10.72 -19.75 -6.57
CA SER A 150 -9.68 -20.78 -6.38
C SER A 150 -9.92 -21.59 -5.11
N GLU A 151 -9.72 -22.92 -5.20
CA GLU A 151 -9.89 -23.84 -4.07
C GLU A 151 -8.70 -23.79 -3.10
N ASP A 152 -7.50 -23.51 -3.58
CA ASP A 152 -6.25 -23.54 -2.80
C ASP A 152 -6.15 -22.33 -1.85
N THR A 153 -6.45 -21.13 -2.31
CA THR A 153 -6.41 -19.90 -1.52
C THR A 153 -7.19 -18.80 -2.23
N TYR A 154 -7.97 -18.05 -1.46
CA TYR A 154 -8.66 -16.85 -1.93
C TYR A 154 -8.81 -15.84 -0.79
N TYR A 155 -9.16 -14.61 -1.12
CA TYR A 155 -9.42 -13.53 -0.19
C TYR A 155 -10.93 -13.28 -0.15
N THR A 156 -11.52 -13.25 1.05
CA THR A 156 -12.95 -12.94 1.18
C THR A 156 -13.21 -11.48 0.79
N LYS A 157 -14.42 -11.20 0.32
CA LYS A 157 -14.84 -9.82 -0.03
C LYS A 157 -14.68 -8.86 1.14
N ASP A 158 -14.97 -9.30 2.36
CA ASP A 158 -14.90 -8.44 3.55
C ASP A 158 -13.46 -8.17 3.98
N GLU A 159 -12.58 -9.18 3.93
CA GLU A 159 -11.16 -8.99 4.19
C GLU A 159 -10.54 -8.05 3.16
N PHE A 160 -10.89 -8.21 1.88
CA PHE A 160 -10.36 -7.37 0.81
C PHE A 160 -10.86 -5.91 0.92
N ARG A 161 -12.13 -5.68 1.28
CA ARG A 161 -12.67 -4.34 1.56
C ARG A 161 -11.94 -3.67 2.73
N SER A 162 -11.72 -4.41 3.82
CA SER A 162 -10.96 -3.91 4.96
C SER A 162 -9.53 -3.56 4.57
N PHE A 163 -8.88 -4.42 3.79
CA PHE A 163 -7.53 -4.19 3.28
C PHE A 163 -7.43 -2.92 2.42
N ILE A 164 -8.39 -2.70 1.50
CA ILE A 164 -8.44 -1.46 0.70
C ILE A 164 -8.54 -0.24 1.61
N LYS A 165 -9.42 -0.28 2.62
CA LYS A 165 -9.61 0.83 3.56
C LYS A 165 -8.34 1.10 4.37
N ASP A 166 -7.73 0.05 4.92
CA ASP A 166 -6.54 0.17 5.75
C ASP A 166 -5.33 0.65 4.93
N SER A 167 -5.17 0.16 3.71
CA SER A 167 -4.14 0.61 2.77
C SER A 167 -4.29 2.08 2.41
N ARG A 168 -5.51 2.55 2.14
CA ARG A 168 -5.78 3.97 1.88
C ARG A 168 -5.43 4.86 3.07
N ASN A 169 -5.69 4.40 4.29
CA ASN A 169 -5.30 5.12 5.50
C ASN A 169 -3.77 5.26 5.65
N MET A 170 -3.01 4.40 4.99
CA MET A 170 -1.55 4.43 4.90
C MET A 170 -1.03 5.12 3.62
N GLY A 171 -1.90 5.73 2.81
CA GLY A 171 -1.53 6.39 1.57
C GLY A 171 -1.26 5.42 0.40
N VAL A 172 -1.66 4.16 0.51
CA VAL A 172 -1.48 3.14 -0.55
C VAL A 172 -2.83 2.82 -1.19
N ASN A 173 -2.96 3.10 -2.48
CA ASN A 173 -4.12 2.73 -3.28
C ASN A 173 -3.97 1.30 -3.78
N ILE A 174 -5.02 0.48 -3.64
CA ILE A 174 -5.06 -0.89 -4.15
C ILE A 174 -5.73 -0.89 -5.51
N ILE A 175 -5.05 -1.44 -6.50
CA ILE A 175 -5.54 -1.61 -7.88
C ILE A 175 -5.76 -3.11 -8.10
N PRO A 176 -7.00 -3.61 -8.03
CA PRO A 176 -7.30 -4.99 -8.37
C PRO A 176 -7.35 -5.15 -9.90
N GLU A 177 -6.71 -6.20 -10.40
CA GLU A 177 -6.70 -6.55 -11.82
C GLU A 177 -7.28 -7.94 -12.02
N PHE A 178 -8.16 -8.05 -13.01
CA PHE A 178 -8.72 -9.29 -13.52
C PHE A 178 -8.67 -9.23 -15.04
N ASP A 179 -7.91 -10.13 -15.64
CA ASP A 179 -7.72 -10.16 -17.08
C ASP A 179 -8.83 -10.94 -17.79
N MET A 180 -9.16 -10.53 -19.01
CA MET A 180 -10.03 -11.25 -19.92
C MET A 180 -9.89 -10.70 -21.36
N PRO A 181 -10.09 -11.51 -22.41
CA PRO A 181 -10.40 -12.96 -22.39
C PRO A 181 -9.17 -13.84 -22.15
N ALA A 182 -7.95 -13.33 -22.29
CA ALA A 182 -6.73 -14.04 -21.96
C ALA A 182 -6.52 -14.08 -20.44
N HIS A 183 -5.70 -15.01 -19.94
CA HIS A 183 -5.42 -15.19 -18.52
C HIS A 183 -6.68 -15.49 -17.65
N ALA A 184 -7.71 -16.07 -18.25
CA ALA A 184 -9.03 -16.25 -17.63
C ALA A 184 -9.58 -17.66 -17.88
N LEU A 185 -8.85 -18.71 -17.44
CA LEU A 185 -9.31 -20.10 -17.49
C LEU A 185 -10.11 -20.49 -16.23
N ALA A 186 -10.18 -19.65 -15.21
CA ALA A 186 -10.95 -19.88 -13.98
C ALA A 186 -12.45 -19.75 -14.23
#